data_5dc126cbe251140bb0580eb74b2792f2
#
_entry.id   5dc126cbe251140bb0580eb74b2792f2
#
_cell.length_a   1.000
_cell.length_b   1.000
_cell.length_c   1.000
_cell.angle_alpha   90.00
_cell.angle_beta   90.00
_cell.angle_gamma   90.00
#
_symmetry.space_group_name_H-M   'P 1'
#
loop_
_entity.id
_entity.type
_entity.pdbx_description
1 polymer ?
#
loop_
_entity_poly.entity_id
_entity_poly.type
_entity_poly.pdbx_seq_one_letter_code
_entity_poly.pdbx_strand_id
1 'polypeptide(L)'
;MPENNELERTLWAAADKMRSNMDAAEYKHIVLGLIFLKYISDAFNDLYEKLKEGKGEFEGADPEDADEYLAHNIFFVPEKARWGYLQDRAKQPGIGKWIDDAMDAIERRNPSLKGVLPKIYADPELNKQRLGELIDLIGTIGFNQDGHKAKDLLGRVYEYFLGQFADAEGKKGGQFYTPASIVKLLVAMLEPYNGRVYDGCCGSGGMFVQSERFIEEHGGRIGDLSIFGQESNPTTLRLAKMNLAIRGIDAQLELGDTFLNDKHKDLKANFILANPPFNVSDWSGEQLSDDIRWKYGVPPTGNANYAWLQHFIHKLSPNGTAGIVLANGSMNSNSGGEGDIRKNMIEAGLVDCMVALPAQLFYNTMIPACLWFLARNKANGKFRDRSNAVLFIDARKLGTMINRRNKELTDADIAFIAQTYHNWRNKRGKYEDKAGFCKAATIEEVRNNNYVLMPGRYVGTEEADDGVPFEEKMNALTTKLAEQFAKGNELEQTIRENLKGIGYEF
;
A
#
# COMPACT_ATOMS: atom_id res chain seq x y z
N MET A 1 -6.60 -20.86 -2.40
CA MET A 1 -7.83 -21.42 -1.85
C MET A 1 -9.01 -20.58 -2.34
N PRO A 2 -9.91 -21.09 -3.21
CA PRO A 2 -10.97 -20.28 -3.84
C PRO A 2 -12.20 -19.99 -2.95
N GLU A 3 -12.38 -20.66 -1.84
CA GLU A 3 -13.62 -20.60 -1.04
C GLU A 3 -13.72 -19.40 -0.07
N ASN A 4 -12.61 -18.70 0.20
CA ASN A 4 -12.59 -17.64 1.23
C ASN A 4 -12.99 -16.23 0.74
N ASN A 5 -13.20 -16.01 -0.57
CA ASN A 5 -13.55 -14.69 -1.11
C ASN A 5 -15.04 -14.58 -1.54
N GLU A 6 -15.84 -15.59 -1.31
CA GLU A 6 -17.26 -15.57 -1.75
C GLU A 6 -18.10 -14.67 -0.84
N LEU A 7 -17.85 -14.69 0.46
CA LEU A 7 -18.52 -13.83 1.44
C LEU A 7 -18.23 -12.35 1.16
N GLU A 8 -16.95 -12.00 1.03
CA GLU A 8 -16.51 -10.62 0.78
C GLU A 8 -17.09 -10.09 -0.54
N ARG A 9 -17.10 -10.90 -1.59
CA ARG A 9 -17.70 -10.54 -2.90
C ARG A 9 -19.21 -10.35 -2.81
N THR A 10 -19.91 -11.23 -2.09
CA THR A 10 -21.36 -11.15 -1.91
C THR A 10 -21.74 -9.91 -1.13
N LEU A 11 -21.02 -9.63 -0.05
CA LEU A 11 -21.21 -8.41 0.77
C LEU A 11 -20.96 -7.15 -0.04
N TRP A 12 -19.87 -7.12 -0.81
CA TRP A 12 -19.55 -5.98 -1.67
C TRP A 12 -20.64 -5.76 -2.72
N ALA A 13 -21.05 -6.82 -3.43
CA ALA A 13 -22.06 -6.70 -4.48
C ALA A 13 -23.40 -6.19 -3.95
N ALA A 14 -23.77 -6.57 -2.73
CA ALA A 14 -24.96 -6.09 -2.07
C ALA A 14 -24.80 -4.64 -1.59
N ALA A 15 -23.69 -4.30 -0.98
CA ALA A 15 -23.39 -2.93 -0.55
C ALA A 15 -23.32 -1.95 -1.73
N ASP A 16 -22.68 -2.34 -2.84
CA ASP A 16 -22.54 -1.47 -4.03
C ASP A 16 -23.91 -1.19 -4.69
N LYS A 17 -24.84 -2.14 -4.67
CA LYS A 17 -26.22 -1.90 -5.12
C LYS A 17 -26.93 -0.83 -4.29
N MET A 18 -26.63 -0.72 -3.01
CA MET A 18 -27.24 0.28 -2.11
C MET A 18 -26.63 1.66 -2.26
N ARG A 19 -25.46 1.78 -2.86
CA ARG A 19 -24.77 3.04 -3.12
C ARG A 19 -25.60 4.01 -3.95
N SER A 20 -26.38 3.53 -4.91
CA SER A 20 -27.16 4.36 -5.85
C SER A 20 -26.28 5.32 -6.64
N ASN A 21 -26.60 6.62 -6.56
CA ASN A 21 -25.88 7.72 -7.23
C ASN A 21 -24.83 8.39 -6.32
N MET A 22 -24.61 7.88 -5.09
CA MET A 22 -23.62 8.43 -4.19
C MET A 22 -22.20 8.19 -4.69
N ASP A 23 -21.31 9.18 -4.52
CA ASP A 23 -19.89 9.02 -4.86
C ASP A 23 -19.26 7.88 -4.04
N ALA A 24 -18.38 7.11 -4.67
CA ALA A 24 -17.72 5.98 -3.99
C ALA A 24 -16.87 6.44 -2.80
N ALA A 25 -16.25 7.63 -2.89
CA ALA A 25 -15.43 8.18 -1.82
C ALA A 25 -16.23 8.55 -0.57
N GLU A 26 -17.48 9.01 -0.72
CA GLU A 26 -18.38 9.30 0.40
C GLU A 26 -18.96 8.02 0.98
N TYR A 27 -19.50 7.16 0.10
CA TYR A 27 -20.14 5.91 0.49
C TYR A 27 -19.21 4.96 1.25
N LYS A 28 -17.92 4.97 0.91
CA LYS A 28 -16.87 4.23 1.61
C LYS A 28 -16.89 4.44 3.13
N HIS A 29 -17.01 5.68 3.58
CA HIS A 29 -16.99 6.01 4.99
C HIS A 29 -18.23 5.51 5.73
N ILE A 30 -19.39 5.50 5.04
CA ILE A 30 -20.64 4.97 5.59
C ILE A 30 -20.51 3.46 5.82
N VAL A 31 -20.08 2.72 4.80
CA VAL A 31 -20.00 1.26 4.86
C VAL A 31 -18.95 0.80 5.85
N LEU A 32 -17.73 1.35 5.74
CA LEU A 32 -16.62 0.96 6.62
C LEU A 32 -16.86 1.32 8.08
N GLY A 33 -17.54 2.46 8.35
CA GLY A 33 -17.94 2.83 9.69
C GLY A 33 -18.95 1.87 10.30
N LEU A 34 -19.95 1.42 9.53
CA LEU A 34 -20.92 0.43 10.00
C LEU A 34 -20.30 -0.96 10.21
N ILE A 35 -19.42 -1.40 9.32
CA ILE A 35 -18.66 -2.65 9.49
C ILE A 35 -17.83 -2.59 10.78
N PHE A 36 -17.16 -1.47 11.03
CA PHE A 36 -16.41 -1.26 12.26
C PHE A 36 -17.31 -1.32 13.51
N LEU A 37 -18.44 -0.62 13.48
CA LEU A 37 -19.40 -0.62 14.59
C LEU A 37 -19.96 -2.02 14.88
N LYS A 38 -20.31 -2.78 13.85
CA LYS A 38 -20.77 -4.17 14.00
C LYS A 38 -19.71 -5.02 14.70
N TYR A 39 -18.47 -4.91 14.26
CA TYR A 39 -17.39 -5.69 14.84
C TYR A 39 -17.14 -5.38 16.31
N ILE A 40 -16.96 -4.09 16.65
CA ILE A 40 -16.69 -3.76 18.07
C ILE A 40 -17.86 -4.14 18.97
N SER A 41 -19.10 -4.07 18.43
CA SER A 41 -20.29 -4.51 19.16
C SER A 41 -20.31 -6.03 19.35
N ASP A 42 -19.92 -6.82 18.36
CA ASP A 42 -19.88 -8.28 18.46
C ASP A 42 -18.75 -8.71 19.43
N ALA A 43 -17.56 -8.13 19.28
CA ALA A 43 -16.44 -8.43 20.19
C ALA A 43 -16.78 -8.06 21.66
N PHE A 44 -17.47 -6.93 21.83
CA PHE A 44 -17.97 -6.53 23.15
C PHE A 44 -18.97 -7.55 23.68
N ASN A 45 -19.98 -7.94 22.90
CA ASN A 45 -21.03 -8.88 23.34
C ASN A 45 -20.44 -10.26 23.71
N ASP A 46 -19.47 -10.75 22.96
CA ASP A 46 -18.81 -12.02 23.23
C ASP A 46 -18.10 -12.03 24.61
N LEU A 47 -17.43 -10.92 24.96
CA LEU A 47 -16.83 -10.77 26.27
C LEU A 47 -17.88 -10.50 27.36
N TYR A 48 -18.89 -9.68 27.05
CA TYR A 48 -19.98 -9.34 27.97
C TYR A 48 -20.69 -10.61 28.51
N GLU A 49 -20.99 -11.57 27.64
CA GLU A 49 -21.63 -12.82 28.06
C GLU A 49 -20.69 -13.68 28.93
N LYS A 50 -19.38 -13.70 28.65
CA LYS A 50 -18.37 -14.39 29.51
C LYS A 50 -18.23 -13.75 30.86
N LEU A 51 -18.16 -12.42 30.95
CA LEU A 51 -18.14 -11.67 32.20
C LEU A 51 -19.41 -11.91 33.00
N LYS A 52 -20.57 -11.92 32.37
CA LYS A 52 -21.87 -12.18 32.96
C LYS A 52 -22.00 -13.63 33.49
N GLU A 53 -21.41 -14.61 32.82
CA GLU A 53 -21.33 -15.97 33.32
C GLU A 53 -20.46 -16.09 34.57
N GLY A 54 -19.48 -15.22 34.75
CA GLY A 54 -18.65 -15.13 35.97
C GLY A 54 -17.87 -16.39 36.28
N LYS A 55 -17.41 -17.14 35.26
CA LYS A 55 -16.70 -18.42 35.46
C LYS A 55 -15.20 -18.27 35.23
N GLY A 56 -14.40 -19.01 35.98
CA GLY A 56 -12.95 -19.06 35.82
C GLY A 56 -12.27 -17.72 36.09
N GLU A 57 -11.55 -17.19 35.10
CA GLU A 57 -10.85 -15.91 35.22
C GLU A 57 -11.78 -14.69 35.33
N PHE A 58 -13.08 -14.85 35.04
CA PHE A 58 -14.10 -13.81 35.13
C PHE A 58 -14.92 -13.83 36.40
N GLU A 59 -14.52 -14.61 37.43
CA GLU A 59 -15.23 -14.68 38.69
C GLU A 59 -15.16 -13.33 39.45
N GLY A 60 -16.33 -12.70 39.63
CA GLY A 60 -16.46 -11.40 40.29
C GLY A 60 -16.26 -10.20 39.40
N ALA A 61 -16.06 -10.38 38.09
CA ALA A 61 -15.97 -9.30 37.10
C ALA A 61 -17.32 -8.58 36.90
N ASP A 62 -17.28 -7.27 36.66
CA ASP A 62 -18.46 -6.45 36.33
C ASP A 62 -18.61 -6.27 34.81
N PRO A 63 -19.64 -6.84 34.18
CA PRO A 63 -19.85 -6.69 32.72
C PRO A 63 -20.05 -5.23 32.24
N GLU A 64 -20.33 -4.28 33.12
CA GLU A 64 -20.48 -2.85 32.77
C GLU A 64 -19.25 -2.01 33.11
N ASP A 65 -18.18 -2.64 33.63
CA ASP A 65 -16.90 -1.96 33.85
C ASP A 65 -16.08 -1.93 32.55
N ALA A 66 -15.71 -0.71 32.09
CA ALA A 66 -14.94 -0.54 30.88
C ALA A 66 -13.49 -1.08 30.99
N ASP A 67 -12.93 -1.14 32.18
CA ASP A 67 -11.56 -1.60 32.40
C ASP A 67 -11.42 -3.11 32.16
N GLU A 68 -12.48 -3.89 32.34
CA GLU A 68 -12.51 -5.33 32.01
C GLU A 68 -12.31 -5.55 30.48
N TYR A 69 -12.90 -4.70 29.66
CA TYR A 69 -12.74 -4.76 28.21
C TYR A 69 -11.37 -4.28 27.74
N LEU A 70 -10.86 -3.23 28.37
CA LEU A 70 -9.53 -2.69 28.06
C LEU A 70 -8.44 -3.71 28.32
N ALA A 71 -8.54 -4.50 29.41
CA ALA A 71 -7.61 -5.58 29.75
C ALA A 71 -7.53 -6.66 28.65
N HIS A 72 -8.60 -6.84 27.87
CA HIS A 72 -8.69 -7.79 26.77
C HIS A 72 -8.52 -7.14 25.38
N ASN A 73 -8.11 -5.88 25.30
CA ASN A 73 -8.02 -5.09 24.06
C ASN A 73 -9.35 -5.05 23.26
N ILE A 74 -10.48 -4.95 23.98
CA ILE A 74 -11.83 -4.82 23.43
C ILE A 74 -12.37 -3.43 23.76
N PHE A 75 -13.05 -2.80 22.82
CA PHE A 75 -13.69 -1.51 23.04
C PHE A 75 -14.98 -1.68 23.83
N PHE A 76 -15.17 -0.82 24.82
CA PHE A 76 -16.43 -0.77 25.56
C PHE A 76 -17.55 -0.18 24.69
N VAL A 77 -18.67 -0.89 24.57
CA VAL A 77 -19.82 -0.46 23.76
C VAL A 77 -21.03 -0.20 24.65
N PRO A 78 -21.41 1.07 24.88
CA PRO A 78 -22.61 1.42 25.65
C PRO A 78 -23.88 0.78 25.08
N GLU A 79 -24.88 0.47 25.92
CA GLU A 79 -26.09 -0.26 25.55
C GLU A 79 -26.77 0.25 24.27
N LYS A 80 -27.00 1.60 24.16
CA LYS A 80 -27.65 2.20 23.00
C LYS A 80 -26.77 2.24 21.75
N ALA A 81 -25.49 1.91 21.88
CA ALA A 81 -24.54 1.82 20.76
C ALA A 81 -24.31 0.38 20.29
N ARG A 82 -24.84 -0.63 21.00
CA ARG A 82 -24.73 -2.05 20.62
C ARG A 82 -25.47 -2.30 19.31
N TRP A 83 -24.92 -3.14 18.46
CA TRP A 83 -25.46 -3.42 17.13
C TRP A 83 -26.91 -3.83 17.15
N GLY A 84 -27.31 -4.75 18.06
CA GLY A 84 -28.70 -5.18 18.18
C GLY A 84 -29.68 -4.04 18.42
N TYR A 85 -29.32 -3.08 19.30
CA TYR A 85 -30.16 -1.90 19.56
C TYR A 85 -30.40 -1.06 18.30
N LEU A 86 -29.38 -0.88 17.47
CA LEU A 86 -29.46 -0.11 16.22
C LEU A 86 -30.18 -0.90 15.12
N GLN A 87 -29.93 -2.20 15.01
CA GLN A 87 -30.55 -3.09 14.03
C GLN A 87 -32.06 -3.19 14.24
N ASP A 88 -32.54 -3.32 15.47
CA ASP A 88 -33.98 -3.32 15.79
C ASP A 88 -34.70 -2.03 15.33
N ARG A 89 -33.94 -0.95 15.12
CA ARG A 89 -34.41 0.38 14.72
C ARG A 89 -34.00 0.79 13.31
N ALA A 90 -33.39 -0.11 12.56
CA ALA A 90 -32.81 0.16 11.24
C ALA A 90 -33.80 0.79 10.25
N LYS A 91 -35.11 0.44 10.34
CA LYS A 91 -36.19 0.95 9.46
C LYS A 91 -36.85 2.25 9.95
N GLN A 92 -36.39 2.80 11.09
CA GLN A 92 -37.00 4.02 11.64
C GLN A 92 -36.32 5.27 11.08
N PRO A 93 -37.07 6.38 10.88
CA PRO A 93 -36.53 7.60 10.26
C PRO A 93 -35.34 8.22 11.02
N GLY A 94 -35.25 7.97 12.34
CA GLY A 94 -34.17 8.49 13.20
C GLY A 94 -32.87 7.71 13.18
N ILE A 95 -32.77 6.62 12.39
CA ILE A 95 -31.65 5.70 12.44
C ILE A 95 -30.27 6.38 12.24
N GLY A 96 -30.18 7.33 11.32
CA GLY A 96 -28.93 8.05 11.09
C GLY A 96 -28.43 8.78 12.31
N LYS A 97 -29.33 9.49 13.02
CA LYS A 97 -28.99 10.18 14.26
C LYS A 97 -28.56 9.21 15.36
N TRP A 98 -29.25 8.09 15.49
CA TRP A 98 -28.88 7.09 16.51
C TRP A 98 -27.52 6.46 16.26
N ILE A 99 -27.11 6.28 15.00
CA ILE A 99 -25.76 5.81 14.67
C ILE A 99 -24.73 6.89 15.06
N ASP A 100 -24.94 8.16 14.72
CA ASP A 100 -24.03 9.23 15.09
C ASP A 100 -23.93 9.37 16.63
N ASP A 101 -25.05 9.28 17.35
CA ASP A 101 -25.10 9.30 18.82
C ASP A 101 -24.36 8.06 19.41
N ALA A 102 -24.44 6.91 18.77
CA ALA A 102 -23.73 5.69 19.14
C ALA A 102 -22.22 5.84 18.98
N MET A 103 -21.78 6.37 17.82
CA MET A 103 -20.37 6.66 17.55
C MET A 103 -19.79 7.62 18.61
N ASP A 104 -20.53 8.68 18.94
CA ASP A 104 -20.14 9.63 20.01
C ASP A 104 -20.07 8.96 21.40
N ALA A 105 -21.00 8.07 21.71
CA ALA A 105 -21.01 7.35 22.97
C ALA A 105 -19.82 6.38 23.11
N ILE A 106 -19.46 5.70 22.03
CA ILE A 106 -18.30 4.82 21.97
C ILE A 106 -17.00 5.64 22.14
N GLU A 107 -16.83 6.73 21.41
CA GLU A 107 -15.64 7.57 21.53
C GLU A 107 -15.44 8.13 22.95
N ARG A 108 -16.52 8.50 23.65
CA ARG A 108 -16.44 8.98 25.04
C ARG A 108 -15.94 7.92 26.03
N ARG A 109 -16.22 6.63 25.77
CA ARG A 109 -15.80 5.54 26.64
C ARG A 109 -14.46 4.94 26.23
N ASN A 110 -13.96 5.23 25.03
CA ASN A 110 -12.71 4.69 24.48
C ASN A 110 -11.82 5.83 23.99
N PRO A 111 -10.91 6.36 24.81
CA PRO A 111 -10.07 7.52 24.47
C PRO A 111 -9.23 7.33 23.18
N SER A 112 -8.80 6.12 22.89
CA SER A 112 -8.05 5.78 21.65
C SER A 112 -8.86 5.98 20.36
N LEU A 113 -10.19 5.96 20.44
CA LEU A 113 -11.09 6.18 19.31
C LEU A 113 -11.55 7.64 19.16
N LYS A 114 -11.10 8.55 20.02
CA LYS A 114 -11.56 9.95 20.01
C LYS A 114 -11.31 10.63 18.65
N GLY A 115 -12.40 11.08 18.00
CA GLY A 115 -12.38 11.75 16.70
C GLY A 115 -12.10 10.81 15.52
N VAL A 116 -12.18 9.50 15.73
CA VAL A 116 -11.90 8.46 14.71
C VAL A 116 -13.16 8.04 13.98
N LEU A 117 -14.29 7.89 14.70
CA LEU A 117 -15.50 7.32 14.13
C LEU A 117 -16.24 8.33 13.24
N PRO A 118 -16.78 7.89 12.07
CA PRO A 118 -17.53 8.79 11.20
C PRO A 118 -18.89 9.15 11.80
N LYS A 119 -19.23 10.46 11.77
CA LYS A 119 -20.51 10.99 12.24
C LYS A 119 -21.19 11.70 11.07
N ILE A 120 -21.65 10.92 10.11
CA ILE A 120 -22.17 11.36 8.81
C ILE A 120 -23.55 10.73 8.50
N TYR A 121 -24.07 9.93 9.42
CA TYR A 121 -25.29 9.13 9.16
C TYR A 121 -26.58 9.95 9.35
N ALA A 122 -26.53 11.04 10.11
CA ALA A 122 -27.66 11.96 10.26
C ALA A 122 -27.87 12.87 9.05
N ASP A 123 -26.95 12.89 8.08
CA ASP A 123 -27.04 13.75 6.89
C ASP A 123 -28.42 13.61 6.24
N PRO A 124 -29.16 14.71 5.99
CA PRO A 124 -30.47 14.69 5.33
C PRO A 124 -30.45 14.12 3.91
N GLU A 125 -29.32 14.24 3.18
CA GLU A 125 -29.17 13.72 1.82
C GLU A 125 -29.00 12.21 1.80
N LEU A 126 -28.61 11.60 2.92
CA LEU A 126 -28.46 10.15 3.03
C LEU A 126 -29.83 9.45 3.08
N ASN A 127 -30.10 8.56 2.13
CA ASN A 127 -31.34 7.79 2.09
C ASN A 127 -31.44 6.83 3.29
N LYS A 128 -32.34 7.10 4.24
CA LYS A 128 -32.49 6.35 5.50
C LYS A 128 -33.02 4.93 5.29
N GLN A 129 -33.82 4.69 4.25
CA GLN A 129 -34.29 3.34 3.92
C GLN A 129 -33.09 2.47 3.50
N ARG A 130 -32.23 2.95 2.59
CA ARG A 130 -31.04 2.23 2.14
C ARG A 130 -30.03 2.03 3.26
N LEU A 131 -29.90 3.02 4.14
CA LEU A 131 -29.10 2.88 5.35
C LEU A 131 -29.59 1.73 6.22
N GLY A 132 -30.92 1.60 6.40
CA GLY A 132 -31.52 0.48 7.10
C GLY A 132 -31.26 -0.88 6.42
N GLU A 133 -31.40 -0.94 5.11
CA GLU A 133 -31.09 -2.15 4.32
C GLU A 133 -29.60 -2.54 4.45
N LEU A 134 -28.68 -1.56 4.49
CA LEU A 134 -27.26 -1.79 4.69
C LEU A 134 -26.95 -2.32 6.11
N ILE A 135 -27.64 -1.80 7.14
CA ILE A 135 -27.54 -2.31 8.51
C ILE A 135 -28.00 -3.77 8.57
N ASP A 136 -29.14 -4.09 7.97
CA ASP A 136 -29.64 -5.47 7.90
C ASP A 136 -28.64 -6.39 7.19
N LEU A 137 -28.07 -5.95 6.07
CA LEU A 137 -27.05 -6.71 5.34
C LEU A 137 -25.82 -6.98 6.19
N ILE A 138 -25.25 -5.94 6.80
CA ILE A 138 -24.04 -6.07 7.65
C ILE A 138 -24.38 -6.94 8.87
N GLY A 139 -25.61 -6.88 9.39
CA GLY A 139 -26.11 -7.73 10.46
C GLY A 139 -26.08 -9.23 10.14
N THR A 140 -26.10 -9.62 8.86
CA THR A 140 -25.99 -11.03 8.45
C THR A 140 -24.55 -11.56 8.57
N ILE A 141 -23.56 -10.69 8.73
CA ILE A 141 -22.17 -11.12 8.92
C ILE A 141 -22.05 -11.70 10.32
N GLY A 142 -21.91 -13.03 10.41
CA GLY A 142 -21.68 -13.71 11.67
C GLY A 142 -20.20 -13.62 12.04
N PHE A 143 -19.84 -12.75 12.98
CA PHE A 143 -18.51 -12.70 13.58
C PHE A 143 -18.39 -13.67 14.78
N ASN A 144 -19.43 -14.46 15.06
CA ASN A 144 -19.55 -15.32 16.25
C ASN A 144 -18.79 -16.66 16.14
N GLN A 145 -17.68 -16.72 15.45
CA GLN A 145 -16.84 -17.93 15.41
C GLN A 145 -15.50 -17.63 16.07
N ASP A 146 -15.26 -18.25 17.26
CA ASP A 146 -14.01 -18.22 18.02
C ASP A 146 -13.20 -16.91 17.88
N GLY A 147 -13.11 -16.08 18.89
CA GLY A 147 -12.66 -14.68 18.86
C GLY A 147 -11.44 -14.31 17.98
N HIS A 148 -10.51 -15.23 17.75
CA HIS A 148 -9.39 -15.01 16.80
C HIS A 148 -9.83 -15.04 15.34
N LYS A 149 -10.75 -15.96 14.97
CA LYS A 149 -11.27 -16.05 13.59
C LYS A 149 -12.15 -14.87 13.20
N ALA A 150 -12.82 -14.25 14.17
CA ALA A 150 -13.67 -13.08 13.95
C ALA A 150 -12.83 -11.83 13.59
N LYS A 151 -11.71 -11.60 14.30
CA LYS A 151 -10.77 -10.50 13.98
C LYS A 151 -10.19 -10.64 12.57
N ASP A 152 -9.78 -11.86 12.21
CA ASP A 152 -9.22 -12.15 10.90
C ASP A 152 -10.26 -11.97 9.77
N LEU A 153 -11.48 -12.43 9.99
CA LEU A 153 -12.57 -12.28 9.02
C LEU A 153 -12.88 -10.81 8.78
N LEU A 154 -13.03 -10.02 9.85
CA LEU A 154 -13.29 -8.59 9.69
C LEU A 154 -12.11 -7.87 9.02
N GLY A 155 -10.89 -8.16 9.45
CA GLY A 155 -9.70 -7.59 8.83
C GLY A 155 -9.70 -7.81 7.32
N ARG A 156 -10.04 -9.02 6.87
CA ARG A 156 -10.18 -9.36 5.44
C ARG A 156 -11.33 -8.62 4.76
N VAL A 157 -12.50 -8.59 5.37
CA VAL A 157 -13.66 -7.84 4.83
C VAL A 157 -13.31 -6.36 4.72
N TYR A 158 -12.71 -5.77 5.73
CA TYR A 158 -12.30 -4.37 5.74
C TYR A 158 -11.28 -4.06 4.62
N GLU A 159 -10.23 -4.87 4.49
CA GLU A 159 -9.24 -4.74 3.41
C GLU A 159 -9.86 -4.94 2.03
N TYR A 160 -10.73 -5.92 1.89
CA TYR A 160 -11.42 -6.18 0.63
C TYR A 160 -12.26 -4.96 0.20
N PHE A 161 -13.03 -4.39 1.12
CA PHE A 161 -13.83 -3.19 0.85
C PHE A 161 -12.96 -1.97 0.54
N LEU A 162 -11.85 -1.77 1.27
CA LEU A 162 -10.88 -0.71 0.93
C LEU A 162 -10.34 -0.86 -0.49
N GLY A 163 -9.99 -2.07 -0.90
CA GLY A 163 -9.52 -2.35 -2.26
C GLY A 163 -10.58 -2.11 -3.32
N GLN A 164 -11.82 -2.55 -3.09
CA GLN A 164 -12.95 -2.35 -4.01
C GLN A 164 -13.34 -0.87 -4.16
N PHE A 165 -13.34 -0.11 -3.06
CA PHE A 165 -13.56 1.34 -3.11
C PHE A 165 -12.44 2.05 -3.86
N ALA A 166 -11.18 1.63 -3.66
CA ALA A 166 -10.06 2.18 -4.40
C ALA A 166 -10.19 1.96 -5.91
N ASP A 167 -10.66 0.79 -6.35
CA ASP A 167 -10.96 0.51 -7.76
C ASP A 167 -12.12 1.38 -8.29
N ALA A 168 -13.18 1.54 -7.49
CA ALA A 168 -14.37 2.32 -7.85
C ALA A 168 -14.11 3.84 -7.91
N GLU A 169 -13.25 4.39 -7.05
CA GLU A 169 -12.86 5.80 -7.04
C GLU A 169 -12.03 6.19 -8.29
N GLY A 170 -11.32 5.25 -8.88
CA GLY A 170 -10.52 5.45 -10.09
C GLY A 170 -9.54 6.62 -9.99
N LYS A 171 -9.28 7.31 -11.11
CA LYS A 171 -8.32 8.43 -11.19
C LYS A 171 -8.74 9.70 -10.41
N LYS A 172 -10.00 9.81 -10.00
CA LYS A 172 -10.53 11.02 -9.33
C LYS A 172 -10.24 11.08 -7.84
N GLY A 173 -9.98 9.94 -7.19
CA GLY A 173 -9.82 9.86 -5.74
C GLY A 173 -8.48 10.37 -5.19
N GLY A 174 -7.47 10.62 -6.00
CA GLY A 174 -6.15 11.15 -5.57
C GLY A 174 -5.37 10.26 -4.59
N GLN A 175 -5.95 9.17 -4.12
CA GLN A 175 -5.34 8.28 -3.13
C GLN A 175 -5.07 6.92 -3.75
N PHE A 176 -3.79 6.62 -3.93
CA PHE A 176 -3.39 5.31 -4.43
C PHE A 176 -3.42 4.29 -3.29
N TYR A 177 -4.40 3.40 -3.30
CA TYR A 177 -4.36 2.21 -2.45
C TYR A 177 -3.21 1.31 -2.90
N THR A 178 -2.29 0.99 -1.99
CA THR A 178 -1.18 0.09 -2.30
C THR A 178 -1.67 -1.35 -2.32
N PRO A 179 -1.55 -2.07 -3.43
CA PRO A 179 -1.94 -3.47 -3.50
C PRO A 179 -1.24 -4.32 -2.43
N ALA A 180 -1.97 -5.22 -1.80
CA ALA A 180 -1.47 -6.04 -0.70
C ALA A 180 -0.21 -6.84 -1.07
N SER A 181 -0.10 -7.31 -2.31
CA SER A 181 1.09 -8.04 -2.78
C SER A 181 2.36 -7.17 -2.82
N ILE A 182 2.24 -5.87 -3.13
CA ILE A 182 3.38 -4.94 -3.09
C ILE A 182 3.78 -4.68 -1.64
N VAL A 183 2.80 -4.49 -0.74
CA VAL A 183 3.09 -4.28 0.69
C VAL A 183 3.76 -5.49 1.30
N LYS A 184 3.25 -6.69 1.02
CA LYS A 184 3.87 -7.97 1.43
C LYS A 184 5.32 -8.09 0.92
N LEU A 185 5.57 -7.71 -0.33
CA LEU A 185 6.92 -7.72 -0.89
C LEU A 185 7.87 -6.77 -0.16
N LEU A 186 7.44 -5.52 0.09
CA LEU A 186 8.23 -4.55 0.85
C LEU A 186 8.57 -5.08 2.25
N VAL A 187 7.58 -5.60 2.96
CA VAL A 187 7.75 -6.16 4.31
C VAL A 187 8.65 -7.39 4.29
N ALA A 188 8.46 -8.31 3.35
CA ALA A 188 9.30 -9.51 3.19
C ALA A 188 10.76 -9.16 2.89
N MET A 189 11.04 -8.08 2.14
CA MET A 189 12.41 -7.66 1.84
C MET A 189 13.05 -6.90 3.01
N LEU A 190 12.30 -6.06 3.75
CA LEU A 190 12.84 -5.26 4.86
C LEU A 190 12.94 -6.04 6.17
N GLU A 191 12.05 -6.98 6.42
CA GLU A 191 11.97 -7.81 7.65
C GLU A 191 11.95 -6.94 8.92
N PRO A 192 10.89 -6.16 9.16
CA PRO A 192 10.78 -5.29 10.34
C PRO A 192 10.40 -6.09 11.59
N TYR A 193 11.36 -6.80 12.21
CA TYR A 193 11.11 -7.61 13.40
C TYR A 193 10.91 -6.80 14.67
N ASN A 194 11.52 -5.64 14.79
CA ASN A 194 11.40 -4.75 15.96
C ASN A 194 11.90 -3.35 15.65
N GLY A 195 11.46 -2.38 16.43
CA GLY A 195 11.91 -1.00 16.33
C GLY A 195 10.86 -0.06 15.76
N ARG A 196 11.29 1.10 15.26
CA ARG A 196 10.41 2.17 14.78
C ARG A 196 10.15 2.03 13.29
N VAL A 197 8.89 1.92 12.93
CA VAL A 197 8.39 1.92 11.54
C VAL A 197 7.73 3.26 11.26
N TYR A 198 8.05 3.87 10.12
CA TYR A 198 7.50 5.16 9.72
C TYR A 198 6.96 5.14 8.29
N ASP A 199 5.81 5.80 8.11
CA ASP A 199 5.24 6.14 6.80
C ASP A 199 4.72 7.59 6.83
N GLY A 200 5.32 8.46 6.03
CA GLY A 200 4.96 9.88 5.94
C GLY A 200 3.73 10.17 5.08
N CYS A 201 3.14 9.16 4.46
CA CYS A 201 1.95 9.25 3.59
C CYS A 201 1.11 7.97 3.74
N CYS A 202 0.78 7.64 5.01
CA CYS A 202 0.37 6.31 5.41
C CYS A 202 -0.98 5.82 4.84
N GLY A 203 -1.75 6.70 4.20
CA GLY A 203 -3.01 6.33 3.59
C GLY A 203 -3.95 5.65 4.59
N SER A 204 -4.46 4.49 4.24
CA SER A 204 -5.31 3.66 5.13
C SER A 204 -4.54 2.76 6.10
N GLY A 205 -3.23 2.94 6.25
CA GLY A 205 -2.40 2.20 7.20
C GLY A 205 -2.00 0.78 6.77
N GLY A 206 -2.15 0.44 5.49
CA GLY A 206 -1.88 -0.90 4.97
C GLY A 206 -0.44 -1.39 5.19
N MET A 207 0.55 -0.49 5.13
CA MET A 207 1.96 -0.81 5.40
C MET A 207 2.17 -1.29 6.84
N PHE A 208 1.50 -0.65 7.79
CA PHE A 208 1.60 -0.98 9.21
C PHE A 208 0.94 -2.32 9.54
N VAL A 209 -0.26 -2.55 8.98
CA VAL A 209 -0.98 -3.82 9.14
C VAL A 209 -0.14 -5.00 8.66
N GLN A 210 0.48 -4.90 7.50
CA GLN A 210 1.30 -6.00 6.98
C GLN A 210 2.62 -6.15 7.75
N SER A 211 3.17 -5.07 8.32
CA SER A 211 4.37 -5.13 9.14
C SER A 211 4.10 -5.89 10.45
N GLU A 212 2.98 -5.61 11.13
CA GLU A 212 2.56 -6.35 12.34
C GLU A 212 2.22 -7.81 12.03
N ARG A 213 1.52 -8.06 10.94
CA ARG A 213 1.22 -9.43 10.49
C ARG A 213 2.49 -10.23 10.22
N PHE A 214 3.51 -9.62 9.61
CA PHE A 214 4.80 -10.26 9.41
C PHE A 214 5.43 -10.70 10.73
N ILE A 215 5.36 -9.86 11.76
CA ILE A 215 5.86 -10.19 13.11
C ILE A 215 5.12 -11.39 13.69
N GLU A 216 3.79 -11.39 13.64
CA GLU A 216 2.97 -12.52 14.15
C GLU A 216 3.31 -13.83 13.43
N GLU A 217 3.43 -13.81 12.09
CA GLU A 217 3.79 -14.98 11.28
C GLU A 217 5.20 -15.52 11.59
N HIS A 218 6.09 -14.69 12.17
CA HIS A 218 7.46 -15.06 12.56
C HIS A 218 7.65 -15.23 14.08
N GLY A 219 6.56 -15.37 14.84
CA GLY A 219 6.58 -15.68 16.27
C GLY A 219 6.88 -14.51 17.20
N GLY A 220 6.81 -13.27 16.71
CA GLY A 220 6.83 -12.04 17.51
C GLY A 220 5.45 -11.69 18.05
N ARG A 221 5.35 -10.54 18.73
CA ARG A 221 4.11 -10.06 19.34
C ARG A 221 3.68 -8.75 18.72
N ILE A 222 2.36 -8.53 18.62
CA ILE A 222 1.80 -7.21 18.33
C ILE A 222 2.36 -6.21 19.34
N GLY A 223 2.90 -5.09 18.85
CA GLY A 223 3.54 -4.07 19.68
C GLY A 223 5.06 -4.18 19.80
N ASP A 224 5.71 -5.18 19.17
CA ASP A 224 7.17 -5.22 19.03
C ASP A 224 7.67 -4.08 18.10
N LEU A 225 6.75 -3.51 17.29
CA LEU A 225 7.00 -2.29 16.51
C LEU A 225 6.42 -1.05 17.22
N SER A 226 7.15 0.04 17.11
CA SER A 226 6.63 1.38 17.39
C SER A 226 6.27 2.06 16.07
N ILE A 227 4.98 2.25 15.84
CA ILE A 227 4.44 2.70 14.55
C ILE A 227 4.21 4.21 14.56
N PHE A 228 4.70 4.88 13.54
CA PHE A 228 4.57 6.32 13.33
C PHE A 228 4.07 6.58 11.91
N GLY A 229 3.01 7.37 11.78
CA GLY A 229 2.47 7.70 10.47
C GLY A 229 2.00 9.14 10.37
N GLN A 230 1.97 9.65 9.15
CA GLN A 230 1.39 10.95 8.85
C GLN A 230 0.55 10.87 7.59
N GLU A 231 -0.60 11.54 7.59
CA GLU A 231 -1.53 11.61 6.48
C GLU A 231 -2.11 13.03 6.38
N SER A 232 -2.17 13.58 5.17
CA SER A 232 -2.67 14.92 4.93
C SER A 232 -4.20 14.98 4.86
N ASN A 233 -4.84 13.89 4.46
CA ASN A 233 -6.29 13.82 4.34
C ASN A 233 -6.95 13.32 5.64
N PRO A 234 -7.79 14.13 6.31
CA PRO A 234 -8.39 13.76 7.59
C PRO A 234 -9.32 12.55 7.52
N THR A 235 -10.00 12.34 6.39
CA THR A 235 -10.90 11.18 6.24
C THR A 235 -10.11 9.89 6.05
N THR A 236 -9.02 9.94 5.30
CA THR A 236 -8.09 8.82 5.12
C THR A 236 -7.38 8.46 6.42
N LEU A 237 -6.96 9.46 7.19
CA LEU A 237 -6.37 9.24 8.51
C LEU A 237 -7.34 8.50 9.46
N ARG A 238 -8.65 8.86 9.44
CA ARG A 238 -9.66 8.12 10.21
C ARG A 238 -9.74 6.66 9.79
N LEU A 239 -9.72 6.38 8.48
CA LEU A 239 -9.70 5.00 7.99
C LEU A 239 -8.46 4.24 8.47
N ALA A 240 -7.28 4.88 8.46
CA ALA A 240 -6.07 4.27 9.01
C ALA A 240 -6.22 3.94 10.49
N LYS A 241 -6.69 4.89 11.29
CA LYS A 241 -6.93 4.68 12.74
C LYS A 241 -7.92 3.55 13.00
N MET A 242 -9.03 3.50 12.26
CA MET A 242 -9.99 2.39 12.34
C MET A 242 -9.37 1.05 11.93
N ASN A 243 -8.60 1.03 10.84
CA ASN A 243 -7.94 -0.17 10.33
C ASN A 243 -6.95 -0.78 11.34
N LEU A 244 -6.18 0.06 12.02
CA LEU A 244 -5.24 -0.38 13.06
C LEU A 244 -5.98 -0.78 14.35
N ALA A 245 -7.00 -0.01 14.75
CA ALA A 245 -7.80 -0.29 15.95
C ALA A 245 -8.49 -1.67 15.90
N ILE A 246 -9.04 -2.06 14.74
CA ILE A 246 -9.62 -3.40 14.51
C ILE A 246 -8.63 -4.52 14.88
N ARG A 247 -7.35 -4.29 14.64
CA ARG A 247 -6.28 -5.29 14.84
C ARG A 247 -5.58 -5.16 16.18
N GLY A 248 -5.97 -4.18 16.99
CA GLY A 248 -5.31 -3.89 18.26
C GLY A 248 -3.89 -3.34 18.10
N ILE A 249 -3.61 -2.71 16.95
CA ILE A 249 -2.30 -2.13 16.63
C ILE A 249 -2.27 -0.70 17.16
N ASP A 250 -1.36 -0.41 18.09
CA ASP A 250 -1.13 0.96 18.59
C ASP A 250 -0.18 1.71 17.65
N ALA A 251 -0.51 2.97 17.35
CA ALA A 251 0.25 3.79 16.40
C ALA A 251 0.08 5.29 16.67
N GLN A 252 1.15 6.03 16.48
CA GLN A 252 1.15 7.50 16.51
C GLN A 252 0.88 8.04 15.11
N LEU A 253 -0.40 8.20 14.77
CA LEU A 253 -0.86 8.71 13.48
C LEU A 253 -1.29 10.16 13.59
N GLU A 254 -0.64 11.04 12.81
CA GLU A 254 -0.82 12.49 12.86
C GLU A 254 -1.41 13.05 11.56
N LEU A 255 -2.26 14.07 11.70
CA LEU A 255 -2.80 14.82 10.57
C LEU A 255 -1.87 15.95 10.17
N GLY A 256 -1.49 16.02 8.91
CA GLY A 256 -0.71 17.13 8.37
C GLY A 256 0.00 16.82 7.08
N ASP A 257 0.33 17.87 6.34
CA ASP A 257 1.21 17.77 5.19
C ASP A 257 2.64 17.46 5.65
N THR A 258 3.24 16.41 5.11
CA THR A 258 4.55 15.90 5.55
C THR A 258 5.69 16.83 5.17
N PHE A 259 5.54 17.61 4.13
CA PHE A 259 6.57 18.57 3.74
C PHE A 259 6.48 19.88 4.55
N LEU A 260 5.28 20.46 4.65
CA LEU A 260 5.05 21.75 5.30
C LEU A 260 4.92 21.65 6.83
N ASN A 261 4.41 20.53 7.33
CA ASN A 261 4.08 20.37 8.75
C ASN A 261 4.42 18.96 9.25
N ASP A 262 5.71 18.63 9.20
CA ASP A 262 6.22 17.36 9.73
C ASP A 262 5.90 17.23 11.23
N LYS A 263 5.02 16.30 11.57
CA LYS A 263 4.59 16.05 12.96
C LYS A 263 5.55 15.17 13.75
N HIS A 264 6.44 14.47 13.06
CA HIS A 264 7.41 13.57 13.66
C HIS A 264 8.85 14.09 13.49
N LYS A 265 9.08 15.40 13.73
CA LYS A 265 10.35 16.10 13.42
C LYS A 265 11.60 15.37 13.87
N ASP A 266 11.61 14.88 15.11
CA ASP A 266 12.77 14.26 15.75
C ASP A 266 12.85 12.75 15.55
N LEU A 267 11.86 12.16 14.86
CA LEU A 267 11.82 10.72 14.62
C LEU A 267 13.00 10.28 13.74
N LYS A 268 13.69 9.23 14.20
CA LYS A 268 14.63 8.45 13.40
C LYS A 268 14.16 7.00 13.38
N ALA A 269 13.66 6.58 12.22
CA ALA A 269 13.03 5.28 12.01
C ALA A 269 14.06 4.19 11.68
N ASN A 270 13.82 2.99 12.17
CA ASN A 270 14.60 1.80 11.80
C ASN A 270 14.17 1.28 10.43
N PHE A 271 12.86 1.37 10.15
CA PHE A 271 12.27 0.97 8.89
C PHE A 271 11.33 2.05 8.37
N ILE A 272 11.38 2.30 7.07
CA ILE A 272 10.41 3.15 6.37
C ILE A 272 9.80 2.31 5.27
N LEU A 273 8.46 2.20 5.27
CA LEU A 273 7.69 1.56 4.22
C LEU A 273 6.66 2.57 3.75
N ALA A 274 6.77 3.02 2.51
CA ALA A 274 5.91 4.08 2.02
C ALA A 274 5.56 3.93 0.54
N ASN A 275 4.35 4.37 0.19
CA ASN A 275 3.90 4.55 -1.18
C ASN A 275 3.41 5.99 -1.37
N PRO A 276 4.33 6.96 -1.53
CA PRO A 276 3.95 8.35 -1.72
C PRO A 276 3.20 8.57 -3.04
N PRO A 277 2.36 9.61 -3.14
CA PRO A 277 1.67 9.94 -4.36
C PRO A 277 2.67 10.24 -5.48
N PHE A 278 2.46 9.61 -6.68
CA PHE A 278 3.40 9.69 -7.80
C PHE A 278 3.32 11.03 -8.53
N ASN A 279 4.48 11.61 -8.82
CA ASN A 279 4.63 12.77 -9.71
C ASN A 279 3.79 13.99 -9.31
N VAL A 280 3.63 14.25 -8.01
CA VAL A 280 2.88 15.41 -7.53
C VAL A 280 3.62 16.71 -7.86
N SER A 281 2.92 17.64 -8.51
CA SER A 281 3.44 18.97 -8.84
C SER A 281 3.19 20.00 -7.72
N ASP A 282 2.07 19.90 -7.03
CA ASP A 282 1.64 20.86 -6.00
C ASP A 282 2.05 20.43 -4.60
N TRP A 283 3.36 20.35 -4.33
CA TRP A 283 3.92 19.92 -3.05
C TRP A 283 4.57 21.05 -2.25
N SER A 284 4.32 22.30 -2.65
CA SER A 284 4.87 23.54 -2.03
C SER A 284 6.40 23.65 -2.10
N GLY A 285 7.02 23.08 -3.13
CA GLY A 285 8.48 23.02 -3.29
C GLY A 285 9.15 24.39 -3.32
N GLU A 286 8.47 25.44 -3.82
CA GLU A 286 8.99 26.81 -3.85
C GLU A 286 9.22 27.37 -2.43
N GLN A 287 8.35 27.03 -1.48
CA GLN A 287 8.44 27.47 -0.09
C GLN A 287 9.52 26.71 0.71
N LEU A 288 10.02 25.61 0.17
CA LEU A 288 10.91 24.67 0.83
C LEU A 288 12.29 24.60 0.18
N SER A 289 12.68 25.59 -0.61
CA SER A 289 13.98 25.62 -1.32
C SER A 289 15.19 25.46 -0.38
N ASP A 290 15.12 26.00 0.82
CA ASP A 290 16.20 26.01 1.82
C ASP A 290 16.01 24.94 2.92
N ASP A 291 15.13 23.94 2.69
CA ASP A 291 14.88 22.91 3.69
C ASP A 291 16.08 21.99 3.91
N ILE A 292 16.41 21.73 5.17
CA ILE A 292 17.56 20.92 5.60
C ILE A 292 17.52 19.47 5.10
N ARG A 293 16.37 19.01 4.66
CA ARG A 293 16.19 17.66 4.09
C ARG A 293 16.84 17.50 2.72
N TRP A 294 17.04 18.61 1.98
CA TRP A 294 17.55 18.59 0.60
C TRP A 294 19.07 18.46 0.51
N LYS A 295 19.62 17.54 1.27
CA LYS A 295 21.07 17.33 1.37
C LYS A 295 21.72 16.93 0.03
N TYR A 296 20.97 16.29 -0.86
CA TYR A 296 21.48 15.74 -2.12
C TYR A 296 21.12 16.61 -3.32
N GLY A 297 20.45 17.71 -3.11
CA GLY A 297 20.03 18.70 -4.09
C GLY A 297 18.57 19.08 -3.88
N VAL A 298 18.20 20.31 -4.27
CA VAL A 298 16.84 20.81 -4.15
C VAL A 298 15.92 20.08 -5.15
N PRO A 299 14.86 19.42 -4.71
CA PRO A 299 13.94 18.74 -5.63
C PRO A 299 13.20 19.74 -6.54
N PRO A 300 12.86 19.34 -7.77
CA PRO A 300 12.11 20.22 -8.67
C PRO A 300 10.71 20.52 -8.12
N THR A 301 10.26 21.77 -8.23
CA THR A 301 8.93 22.20 -7.75
C THR A 301 7.79 21.46 -8.46
N GLY A 302 7.99 21.06 -9.71
CA GLY A 302 7.01 20.33 -10.51
C GLY A 302 6.93 18.81 -10.28
N ASN A 303 7.76 18.24 -9.38
CA ASN A 303 7.72 16.80 -9.10
C ASN A 303 8.29 16.47 -7.71
N ALA A 304 7.46 15.88 -6.84
CA ALA A 304 7.81 15.55 -5.46
C ALA A 304 8.58 14.24 -5.28
N ASN A 305 8.82 13.42 -6.31
CA ASN A 305 9.40 12.08 -6.15
C ASN A 305 10.71 12.12 -5.35
N TYR A 306 11.63 13.03 -5.69
CA TYR A 306 12.91 13.18 -4.99
C TYR A 306 12.82 13.96 -3.67
N ALA A 307 11.75 14.73 -3.45
CA ALA A 307 11.44 15.30 -2.15
C ALA A 307 11.06 14.17 -1.16
N TRP A 308 10.22 13.23 -1.57
CA TRP A 308 9.89 12.05 -0.78
C TRP A 308 11.11 11.20 -0.45
N LEU A 309 11.94 10.87 -1.44
CA LEU A 309 13.17 10.09 -1.20
C LEU A 309 14.08 10.76 -0.17
N GLN A 310 14.33 12.08 -0.30
CA GLN A 310 15.19 12.80 0.63
C GLN A 310 14.54 12.98 2.01
N HIS A 311 13.22 13.19 2.10
CA HIS A 311 12.51 13.19 3.36
C HIS A 311 12.69 11.86 4.10
N PHE A 312 12.49 10.74 3.43
CA PHE A 312 12.68 9.43 4.05
C PHE A 312 14.13 9.17 4.44
N ILE A 313 15.11 9.53 3.64
CA ILE A 313 16.52 9.47 4.02
C ILE A 313 16.79 10.30 5.27
N HIS A 314 16.21 11.49 5.38
CA HIS A 314 16.34 12.33 6.57
C HIS A 314 15.74 11.67 7.82
N LYS A 315 14.66 10.91 7.67
CA LYS A 315 13.98 10.18 8.75
C LYS A 315 14.66 8.86 9.14
N LEU A 316 15.55 8.31 8.34
CA LEU A 316 16.24 7.07 8.70
C LEU A 316 17.18 7.23 9.90
N SER A 317 17.14 6.27 10.80
CA SER A 317 18.16 6.08 11.85
C SER A 317 19.53 5.73 11.22
N PRO A 318 20.64 5.78 11.96
CA PRO A 318 21.97 5.51 11.41
C PRO A 318 22.12 4.17 10.67
N ASN A 319 21.39 3.15 11.07
CA ASN A 319 21.36 1.82 10.43
C ASN A 319 19.98 1.49 9.83
N GLY A 320 19.13 2.50 9.66
CA GLY A 320 17.78 2.33 9.14
C GLY A 320 17.77 2.00 7.64
N THR A 321 16.70 1.33 7.23
CA THR A 321 16.43 0.95 5.85
C THR A 321 15.03 1.39 5.41
N ALA A 322 14.86 1.68 4.14
CA ALA A 322 13.58 2.09 3.58
C ALA A 322 13.24 1.28 2.33
N GLY A 323 11.95 0.98 2.15
CA GLY A 323 11.36 0.46 0.92
C GLY A 323 10.26 1.40 0.45
N ILE A 324 10.44 2.01 -0.70
CA ILE A 324 9.60 3.10 -1.20
C ILE A 324 9.10 2.73 -2.58
N VAL A 325 7.79 2.87 -2.78
CA VAL A 325 7.16 2.68 -4.09
C VAL A 325 7.16 4.00 -4.85
N LEU A 326 7.65 4.01 -6.09
CA LEU A 326 7.60 5.18 -6.97
C LEU A 326 7.29 4.77 -8.40
N ALA A 327 6.87 5.74 -9.22
CA ALA A 327 6.74 5.55 -10.65
C ALA A 327 8.10 5.27 -11.32
N ASN A 328 8.12 4.45 -12.36
CA ASN A 328 9.35 4.05 -13.07
C ASN A 328 10.17 5.23 -13.56
N GLY A 329 9.55 6.36 -13.88
CA GLY A 329 10.26 7.59 -14.27
C GLY A 329 11.27 8.07 -13.25
N SER A 330 11.08 7.78 -11.96
CA SER A 330 12.02 8.12 -10.89
C SER A 330 13.41 7.50 -11.08
N MET A 331 13.50 6.36 -11.77
CA MET A 331 14.77 5.66 -11.99
C MET A 331 15.68 6.31 -13.05
N ASN A 332 15.14 7.14 -13.93
CA ASN A 332 15.89 7.65 -15.09
C ASN A 332 15.62 9.11 -15.47
N SER A 333 14.65 9.79 -14.83
CA SER A 333 14.36 11.20 -15.11
C SER A 333 15.58 12.08 -14.79
N ASN A 334 15.82 13.06 -15.67
CA ASN A 334 16.81 14.11 -15.47
C ASN A 334 16.14 15.51 -15.41
N SER A 335 14.82 15.57 -15.45
CA SER A 335 14.06 16.82 -15.42
C SER A 335 14.27 17.56 -14.10
N GLY A 336 14.45 18.88 -14.20
CA GLY A 336 14.55 19.76 -13.01
C GLY A 336 15.63 19.39 -12.00
N GLY A 337 16.73 18.76 -12.43
CA GLY A 337 17.85 18.38 -11.55
C GLY A 337 17.70 17.00 -10.87
N GLU A 338 16.64 16.24 -11.15
CA GLU A 338 16.44 14.90 -10.56
C GLU A 338 17.62 13.96 -10.82
N GLY A 339 18.26 14.07 -12.00
CA GLY A 339 19.46 13.28 -12.33
C GLY A 339 20.63 13.53 -11.40
N ASP A 340 20.87 14.79 -11.03
CA ASP A 340 21.96 15.17 -10.11
C ASP A 340 21.66 14.71 -8.68
N ILE A 341 20.40 14.84 -8.22
CA ILE A 341 19.99 14.33 -6.91
C ILE A 341 20.20 12.82 -6.85
N ARG A 342 19.78 12.08 -7.88
CA ARG A 342 19.97 10.63 -7.99
C ARG A 342 21.43 10.26 -7.94
N LYS A 343 22.27 10.93 -8.71
CA LYS A 343 23.73 10.77 -8.68
C LYS A 343 24.27 10.97 -7.27
N ASN A 344 23.94 12.08 -6.61
CA ASN A 344 24.43 12.40 -5.28
C ASN A 344 23.99 11.36 -4.23
N MET A 345 22.76 10.83 -4.33
CA MET A 345 22.28 9.75 -3.45
C MET A 345 23.06 8.44 -3.68
N ILE A 346 23.37 8.09 -4.92
CA ILE A 346 24.14 6.89 -5.28
C ILE A 346 25.57 7.03 -4.78
N GLU A 347 26.23 8.15 -5.03
CA GLU A 347 27.60 8.42 -4.56
C GLU A 347 27.69 8.47 -3.03
N ALA A 348 26.61 8.87 -2.35
CA ALA A 348 26.52 8.79 -0.89
C ALA A 348 26.27 7.36 -0.37
N GLY A 349 26.19 6.35 -1.24
CA GLY A 349 26.01 4.95 -0.87
C GLY A 349 24.62 4.60 -0.32
N LEU A 350 23.58 5.39 -0.63
CA LEU A 350 22.25 5.23 -0.03
C LEU A 350 21.36 4.22 -0.75
N VAL A 351 21.54 4.05 -2.07
CA VAL A 351 20.72 3.12 -2.85
C VAL A 351 21.24 1.70 -2.65
N ASP A 352 20.40 0.82 -2.12
CA ASP A 352 20.74 -0.56 -1.79
C ASP A 352 20.25 -1.54 -2.86
N CYS A 353 18.94 -1.47 -3.21
CA CYS A 353 18.35 -2.34 -4.23
C CYS A 353 17.29 -1.58 -5.03
N MET A 354 17.14 -1.93 -6.30
CA MET A 354 16.09 -1.45 -7.19
C MET A 354 15.31 -2.62 -7.76
N VAL A 355 13.98 -2.59 -7.64
CA VAL A 355 13.10 -3.63 -8.21
C VAL A 355 12.16 -3.01 -9.23
N ALA A 356 12.21 -3.44 -10.49
CA ALA A 356 11.21 -3.09 -11.49
C ALA A 356 10.00 -4.05 -11.35
N LEU A 357 8.83 -3.50 -11.07
CA LEU A 357 7.61 -4.27 -10.88
C LEU A 357 6.88 -4.56 -12.20
N PRO A 358 6.04 -5.62 -12.25
CA PRO A 358 5.11 -5.84 -13.35
C PRO A 358 4.16 -4.64 -13.52
N ALA A 359 3.73 -4.40 -14.74
CA ALA A 359 2.60 -3.49 -14.99
C ALA A 359 1.29 -4.07 -14.44
N GLN A 360 0.27 -3.23 -14.29
CA GLN A 360 -1.10 -3.62 -13.91
C GLN A 360 -1.25 -4.13 -12.46
N LEU A 361 -0.29 -3.89 -11.57
CA LEU A 361 -0.43 -4.22 -10.14
C LEU A 361 -1.38 -3.25 -9.42
N PHE A 362 -1.42 -1.98 -9.81
CA PHE A 362 -2.27 -0.98 -9.19
C PHE A 362 -3.67 -0.96 -9.83
N TYR A 363 -4.71 -0.86 -9.01
CA TYR A 363 -6.10 -0.81 -9.47
C TYR A 363 -6.41 0.49 -10.24
N ASN A 364 -5.84 1.61 -9.80
CA ASN A 364 -6.22 2.96 -10.24
C ASN A 364 -5.29 3.56 -11.30
N THR A 365 -4.17 2.92 -11.59
CA THR A 365 -3.20 3.42 -12.57
C THR A 365 -2.54 2.30 -13.34
N MET A 366 -2.32 2.55 -14.62
CA MET A 366 -1.48 1.67 -15.45
C MET A 366 0.00 2.07 -15.43
N ILE A 367 0.35 3.10 -14.66
CA ILE A 367 1.74 3.58 -14.56
C ILE A 367 2.58 2.46 -13.93
N PRO A 368 3.62 1.98 -14.63
CA PRO A 368 4.51 1.00 -14.05
C PRO A 368 5.24 1.59 -12.85
N ALA A 369 5.34 0.82 -11.77
CA ALA A 369 6.01 1.22 -10.55
C ALA A 369 7.30 0.44 -10.32
N CYS A 370 8.16 1.01 -9.50
CA CYS A 370 9.39 0.39 -9.03
C CYS A 370 9.51 0.52 -7.51
N LEU A 371 10.35 -0.32 -6.91
CA LEU A 371 10.70 -0.22 -5.51
C LEU A 371 12.13 0.28 -5.36
N TRP A 372 12.27 1.33 -4.57
CA TRP A 372 13.53 1.87 -4.09
C TRP A 372 13.82 1.31 -2.71
N PHE A 373 14.90 0.54 -2.58
CA PHE A 373 15.42 0.17 -1.27
C PHE A 373 16.61 1.04 -0.94
N LEU A 374 16.51 1.76 0.18
CA LEU A 374 17.54 2.66 0.68
C LEU A 374 18.09 2.12 1.99
N ALA A 375 19.39 2.27 2.20
CA ALA A 375 20.07 1.91 3.45
C ALA A 375 20.97 3.05 3.88
N ARG A 376 20.83 3.51 5.12
CA ARG A 376 21.67 4.59 5.68
C ARG A 376 23.11 4.17 5.86
N ASN A 377 23.36 2.88 6.13
CA ASN A 377 24.67 2.30 6.31
C ASN A 377 24.72 0.89 5.73
N LYS A 378 25.39 0.73 4.61
CA LYS A 378 25.53 -0.55 3.89
C LYS A 378 26.69 -1.42 4.42
N ALA A 379 27.54 -0.86 5.31
CA ALA A 379 28.67 -1.52 5.97
C ALA A 379 28.48 -1.63 7.49
N ASN A 380 27.24 -1.85 7.96
CA ASN A 380 26.87 -1.83 9.39
C ASN A 380 27.33 -3.05 10.21
N GLY A 381 28.06 -3.98 9.62
CA GLY A 381 28.55 -5.19 10.28
C GLY A 381 27.49 -6.27 10.54
N LYS A 382 26.20 -5.96 10.52
CA LYS A 382 25.11 -6.93 10.62
C LYS A 382 25.01 -7.77 9.34
N PHE A 383 25.09 -7.13 8.19
CA PHE A 383 24.99 -7.72 6.87
C PHE A 383 26.35 -7.74 6.14
N ARG A 384 26.38 -8.28 4.93
CA ARG A 384 27.50 -8.17 4.00
C ARG A 384 27.78 -6.69 3.72
N ASP A 385 29.02 -6.31 3.57
CA ASP A 385 29.36 -4.96 3.08
C ASP A 385 28.92 -4.84 1.61
N ARG A 386 28.05 -3.88 1.37
CA ARG A 386 27.45 -3.60 0.06
C ARG A 386 27.73 -2.16 -0.40
N SER A 387 28.69 -1.48 0.23
CA SER A 387 28.98 -0.06 0.01
C SER A 387 29.26 0.25 -1.46
N ASN A 388 29.90 -0.69 -2.18
CA ASN A 388 30.30 -0.50 -3.57
C ASN A 388 29.37 -1.20 -4.58
N ALA A 389 28.14 -1.54 -4.20
CA ALA A 389 27.22 -2.24 -5.09
C ALA A 389 25.78 -1.80 -4.91
N VAL A 390 24.97 -1.96 -5.98
CA VAL A 390 23.51 -1.84 -5.98
C VAL A 390 22.94 -3.10 -6.59
N LEU A 391 21.98 -3.71 -5.93
CA LEU A 391 21.25 -4.86 -6.49
C LEU A 391 20.13 -4.37 -7.42
N PHE A 392 20.07 -4.92 -8.61
CA PHE A 392 18.99 -4.70 -9.57
C PHE A 392 18.19 -6.00 -9.74
N ILE A 393 16.86 -5.91 -9.60
CA ILE A 393 15.94 -7.02 -9.80
C ILE A 393 14.88 -6.61 -10.83
N ASP A 394 14.77 -7.35 -11.92
CA ASP A 394 13.74 -7.16 -12.93
C ASP A 394 12.60 -8.16 -12.75
N ALA A 395 11.59 -7.77 -12.00
CA ALA A 395 10.41 -8.58 -11.71
C ALA A 395 9.27 -8.39 -12.73
N ARG A 396 9.47 -7.65 -13.82
CA ARG A 396 8.41 -7.29 -14.79
C ARG A 396 7.71 -8.48 -15.42
N LYS A 397 8.38 -9.63 -15.50
CA LYS A 397 7.83 -10.87 -16.04
C LYS A 397 7.02 -11.69 -15.03
N LEU A 398 7.09 -11.36 -13.74
CA LEU A 398 6.39 -12.06 -12.66
C LEU A 398 4.93 -11.62 -12.53
N GLY A 399 4.21 -12.28 -11.65
CA GLY A 399 2.81 -12.03 -11.34
C GLY A 399 1.83 -12.69 -12.29
N THR A 400 0.64 -12.98 -11.76
CA THR A 400 -0.49 -13.60 -12.48
C THR A 400 -1.64 -12.63 -12.65
N MET A 401 -2.40 -12.76 -13.74
CA MET A 401 -3.62 -11.98 -13.95
C MET A 401 -4.74 -12.48 -13.02
N ILE A 402 -5.24 -11.61 -12.16
CA ILE A 402 -6.41 -11.90 -11.30
C ILE A 402 -7.72 -11.55 -11.98
N ASN A 403 -7.69 -10.66 -12.96
CA ASN A 403 -8.80 -10.32 -13.85
C ASN A 403 -8.26 -9.77 -15.17
N ARG A 404 -9.13 -9.29 -16.08
CA ARG A 404 -8.72 -8.78 -17.40
C ARG A 404 -7.82 -7.53 -17.36
N ARG A 405 -7.72 -6.84 -16.21
CA ARG A 405 -7.01 -5.56 -16.07
C ARG A 405 -5.86 -5.62 -15.08
N ASN A 406 -5.96 -6.45 -14.05
CA ASN A 406 -5.05 -6.41 -12.91
C ASN A 406 -4.25 -7.69 -12.77
N LYS A 407 -2.99 -7.52 -12.41
CA LYS A 407 -2.06 -8.55 -11.96
C LYS A 407 -1.91 -8.53 -10.44
N GLU A 408 -1.46 -9.64 -9.90
CA GLU A 408 -1.00 -9.76 -8.52
C GLU A 408 0.30 -10.57 -8.47
N LEU A 409 1.23 -10.19 -7.59
CA LEU A 409 2.39 -11.02 -7.28
C LEU A 409 1.91 -12.16 -6.38
N THR A 410 2.20 -13.37 -6.76
CA THR A 410 1.91 -14.56 -5.94
C THR A 410 2.85 -14.61 -4.73
N ASP A 411 2.50 -15.38 -3.70
CA ASP A 411 3.39 -15.59 -2.55
C ASP A 411 4.73 -16.25 -3.00
N ALA A 412 4.73 -17.06 -4.05
CA ALA A 412 5.94 -17.60 -4.65
C ALA A 412 6.81 -16.52 -5.32
N ASP A 413 6.20 -15.57 -6.04
CA ASP A 413 6.92 -14.44 -6.64
C ASP A 413 7.55 -13.55 -5.55
N ILE A 414 6.79 -13.27 -4.50
CA ILE A 414 7.25 -12.48 -3.34
C ILE A 414 8.43 -13.16 -2.67
N ALA A 415 8.30 -14.46 -2.38
CA ALA A 415 9.38 -15.25 -1.77
C ALA A 415 10.62 -15.29 -2.65
N PHE A 416 10.47 -15.44 -3.97
CA PHE A 416 11.58 -15.46 -4.91
C PHE A 416 12.36 -14.15 -4.96
N ILE A 417 11.66 -13.01 -5.03
CA ILE A 417 12.26 -11.68 -5.02
C ILE A 417 12.96 -11.42 -3.67
N ALA A 418 12.24 -11.66 -2.55
CA ALA A 418 12.76 -11.43 -1.21
C ALA A 418 13.99 -12.30 -0.91
N GLN A 419 13.94 -13.60 -1.27
CA GLN A 419 15.07 -14.51 -1.08
C GLN A 419 16.30 -14.08 -1.89
N THR A 420 16.11 -13.55 -3.11
CA THR A 420 17.20 -12.99 -3.92
C THR A 420 17.89 -11.83 -3.21
N TYR A 421 17.10 -10.89 -2.67
CA TYR A 421 17.62 -9.78 -1.89
C TYR A 421 18.33 -10.26 -0.61
N HIS A 422 17.75 -11.21 0.13
CA HIS A 422 18.34 -11.74 1.35
C HIS A 422 19.63 -12.52 1.09
N ASN A 423 19.69 -13.31 0.01
CA ASN A 423 20.90 -14.00 -0.40
C ASN A 423 22.04 -13.02 -0.73
N TRP A 424 21.72 -11.87 -1.33
CA TRP A 424 22.68 -10.82 -1.62
C TRP A 424 23.09 -10.05 -0.36
N ARG A 425 22.13 -9.68 0.49
CA ARG A 425 22.34 -8.87 1.68
C ARG A 425 23.07 -9.61 2.79
N ASN A 426 22.76 -10.88 3.03
CA ASN A 426 23.23 -11.63 4.18
C ASN A 426 24.66 -12.15 3.99
N LYS A 427 25.49 -12.12 5.06
CA LYS A 427 26.89 -12.58 5.03
C LYS A 427 27.06 -14.03 4.54
N ARG A 428 26.11 -14.90 4.89
CA ARG A 428 26.11 -16.33 4.52
C ARG A 428 25.19 -16.63 3.34
N GLY A 429 24.60 -15.59 2.73
CA GLY A 429 23.70 -15.75 1.60
C GLY A 429 24.44 -16.24 0.35
N LYS A 430 23.81 -17.14 -0.40
CA LYS A 430 24.33 -17.67 -1.67
C LYS A 430 23.67 -16.88 -2.81
N TYR A 431 24.22 -15.70 -3.09
CA TYR A 431 23.75 -14.86 -4.17
C TYR A 431 24.58 -15.11 -5.43
N GLU A 432 23.91 -15.22 -6.56
CA GLU A 432 24.49 -15.28 -7.89
C GLU A 432 23.66 -14.37 -8.82
N ASP A 433 24.35 -13.68 -9.75
CA ASP A 433 23.69 -12.93 -10.81
C ASP A 433 22.90 -13.88 -11.70
N LYS A 434 21.68 -13.51 -12.09
CA LYS A 434 20.83 -14.29 -12.98
C LYS A 434 20.40 -13.43 -14.16
N ALA A 435 20.89 -13.78 -15.34
CA ALA A 435 20.55 -13.06 -16.58
C ALA A 435 19.04 -12.94 -16.76
N GLY A 436 18.59 -11.77 -17.17
CA GLY A 436 17.19 -11.43 -17.35
C GLY A 436 16.39 -11.21 -16.06
N PHE A 437 16.99 -11.41 -14.86
CA PHE A 437 16.27 -11.27 -13.60
C PHE A 437 17.01 -10.42 -12.55
N CYS A 438 18.26 -10.74 -12.17
CA CYS A 438 18.96 -9.95 -11.15
C CYS A 438 20.45 -9.81 -11.43
N LYS A 439 21.01 -8.67 -10.97
CA LYS A 439 22.45 -8.40 -11.02
C LYS A 439 22.86 -7.46 -9.89
N ALA A 440 23.96 -7.79 -9.21
CA ALA A 440 24.66 -6.89 -8.29
C ALA A 440 25.69 -6.05 -9.08
N ALA A 441 25.31 -4.87 -9.50
CA ALA A 441 26.20 -3.98 -10.25
C ALA A 441 27.07 -3.14 -9.30
N THR A 442 28.33 -2.94 -9.67
CA THR A 442 29.24 -2.03 -8.95
C THR A 442 28.81 -0.57 -9.15
N ILE A 443 29.22 0.31 -8.23
CA ILE A 443 28.99 1.77 -8.40
C ILE A 443 29.64 2.29 -9.69
N GLU A 444 30.76 1.70 -10.13
CA GLU A 444 31.41 2.07 -11.39
C GLU A 444 30.54 1.71 -12.59
N GLU A 445 29.93 0.53 -12.60
CA GLU A 445 28.93 0.17 -13.64
C GLU A 445 27.74 1.12 -13.64
N VAL A 446 27.29 1.56 -12.46
CA VAL A 446 26.19 2.54 -12.35
C VAL A 446 26.60 3.90 -12.91
N ARG A 447 27.83 4.36 -12.64
CA ARG A 447 28.41 5.58 -13.25
C ARG A 447 28.45 5.49 -14.76
N ASN A 448 28.96 4.37 -15.28
CA ASN A 448 29.05 4.12 -16.73
C ASN A 448 27.69 4.09 -17.41
N ASN A 449 26.62 3.77 -16.67
CA ASN A 449 25.23 3.85 -17.11
C ASN A 449 24.57 5.21 -16.82
N ASN A 450 25.36 6.28 -16.62
CA ASN A 450 24.87 7.63 -16.33
C ASN A 450 23.90 7.68 -15.12
N TYR A 451 24.18 6.90 -14.09
CA TYR A 451 23.35 6.79 -12.88
C TYR A 451 21.87 6.44 -13.12
N VAL A 452 21.54 5.86 -14.25
CA VAL A 452 20.20 5.33 -14.52
C VAL A 452 20.02 4.04 -13.75
N LEU A 453 18.91 3.93 -12.99
CA LEU A 453 18.67 2.80 -12.07
C LEU A 453 17.65 1.79 -12.61
N MET A 454 17.39 1.75 -13.92
CA MET A 454 16.47 0.79 -14.53
C MET A 454 17.08 -0.62 -14.53
N PRO A 455 16.51 -1.62 -13.80
CA PRO A 455 17.07 -2.96 -13.69
C PRO A 455 17.36 -3.62 -15.04
N GLY A 456 16.50 -3.45 -16.04
CA GLY A 456 16.67 -4.02 -17.36
C GLY A 456 17.96 -3.60 -18.10
N ARG A 457 18.66 -2.53 -17.66
CA ARG A 457 19.97 -2.15 -18.20
C ARG A 457 21.12 -2.97 -17.67
N TYR A 458 20.91 -3.63 -16.52
CA TYR A 458 21.96 -4.33 -15.78
C TYR A 458 21.85 -5.84 -15.87
N VAL A 459 20.61 -6.38 -15.83
CA VAL A 459 20.39 -7.82 -15.72
C VAL A 459 20.65 -8.60 -17.02
N GLY A 460 20.88 -7.90 -18.15
CA GLY A 460 21.05 -8.54 -19.44
C GLY A 460 19.76 -9.18 -19.98
N THR A 461 19.91 -9.97 -21.01
CA THR A 461 18.84 -10.81 -21.56
C THR A 461 19.13 -12.25 -21.22
N GLU A 462 18.09 -13.03 -20.89
CA GLU A 462 18.21 -14.49 -21.01
C GLU A 462 18.50 -14.76 -22.49
N GLU A 463 19.73 -15.08 -22.83
CA GLU A 463 20.02 -15.68 -24.12
C GLU A 463 19.27 -17.03 -24.12
N ALA A 464 18.13 -17.05 -24.78
CA ALA A 464 17.71 -18.31 -25.37
C ALA A 464 18.78 -18.61 -26.43
N ASP A 465 19.77 -19.39 -26.10
CA ASP A 465 20.68 -19.94 -27.05
C ASP A 465 19.84 -20.90 -27.94
N ASP A 466 19.29 -20.30 -29.01
CA ASP A 466 18.54 -21.03 -30.00
C ASP A 466 19.50 -21.86 -30.95
N GLY A 467 20.80 -21.86 -30.60
CA GLY A 467 21.83 -22.58 -31.34
C GLY A 467 22.10 -22.02 -32.75
N VAL A 468 21.47 -20.89 -33.10
CA VAL A 468 21.66 -20.26 -34.41
C VAL A 468 22.79 -19.21 -34.32
N PRO A 469 23.86 -19.34 -35.13
CA PRO A 469 24.93 -18.37 -35.15
C PRO A 469 24.42 -16.93 -35.41
N PHE A 470 25.01 -15.94 -34.73
CA PHE A 470 24.60 -14.55 -34.82
C PHE A 470 24.51 -14.01 -36.26
N GLU A 471 25.48 -14.40 -37.12
CA GLU A 471 25.49 -13.96 -38.53
C GLU A 471 24.29 -14.55 -39.31
N GLU A 472 23.94 -15.80 -39.07
CA GLU A 472 22.79 -16.44 -39.71
C GLU A 472 21.47 -15.77 -39.28
N LYS A 473 21.35 -15.47 -37.97
CA LYS A 473 20.19 -14.78 -37.40
C LYS A 473 20.07 -13.34 -37.92
N MET A 474 21.19 -12.63 -38.02
CA MET A 474 21.23 -11.29 -38.59
C MET A 474 20.86 -11.27 -40.06
N ASN A 475 21.36 -12.22 -40.83
CA ASN A 475 21.01 -12.36 -42.26
C ASN A 475 19.50 -12.64 -42.45
N ALA A 476 18.93 -13.52 -41.62
CA ALA A 476 17.51 -13.82 -41.67
C ALA A 476 16.64 -12.59 -41.28
N LEU A 477 17.05 -11.88 -40.23
CA LEU A 477 16.33 -10.67 -39.76
C LEU A 477 16.43 -9.51 -40.75
N THR A 478 17.60 -9.26 -41.37
CA THR A 478 17.79 -8.23 -42.37
C THR A 478 17.03 -8.53 -43.65
N THR A 479 16.98 -9.80 -44.09
CA THR A 479 16.16 -10.25 -45.20
C THR A 479 14.67 -9.99 -44.94
N LYS A 480 14.18 -10.39 -43.77
CA LYS A 480 12.79 -10.16 -43.38
C LYS A 480 12.45 -8.68 -43.27
N LEU A 481 13.37 -7.86 -42.77
CA LEU A 481 13.21 -6.40 -42.72
C LEU A 481 13.11 -5.78 -44.12
N ALA A 482 13.95 -6.22 -45.03
CA ALA A 482 13.88 -5.78 -46.43
C ALA A 482 12.55 -6.12 -47.10
N GLU A 483 12.04 -7.34 -46.87
CA GLU A 483 10.70 -7.76 -47.33
C GLU A 483 9.58 -6.89 -46.74
N GLN A 484 9.68 -6.56 -45.44
CA GLN A 484 8.70 -5.69 -44.77
C GLN A 484 8.72 -4.26 -45.32
N PHE A 485 9.89 -3.71 -45.60
CA PHE A 485 10.01 -2.41 -46.27
C PHE A 485 9.42 -2.43 -47.68
N ALA A 486 9.71 -3.47 -48.47
CA ALA A 486 9.13 -3.61 -49.80
C ALA A 486 7.59 -3.65 -49.77
N LYS A 487 7.03 -4.45 -48.83
CA LYS A 487 5.58 -4.54 -48.61
C LYS A 487 4.98 -3.22 -48.08
N GLY A 488 5.71 -2.52 -47.22
CA GLY A 488 5.32 -1.18 -46.74
C GLY A 488 5.18 -0.18 -47.90
N ASN A 489 6.14 -0.14 -48.80
CA ASN A 489 6.11 0.72 -50.02
C ASN A 489 4.95 0.37 -50.96
N GLU A 490 4.68 -0.92 -51.17
CA GLU A 490 3.55 -1.39 -51.96
C GLU A 490 2.20 -0.96 -51.36
N LEU A 491 2.06 -1.12 -50.01
CA LEU A 491 0.86 -0.67 -49.29
C LEU A 491 0.71 0.85 -49.34
N GLU A 492 1.79 1.62 -49.20
CA GLU A 492 1.76 3.08 -49.34
C GLU A 492 1.27 3.49 -50.70
N GLN A 493 1.79 2.86 -51.76
CA GLN A 493 1.36 3.14 -53.15
C GLN A 493 -0.12 2.81 -53.33
N THR A 494 -0.58 1.66 -52.81
CA THR A 494 -1.99 1.26 -52.89
C THR A 494 -2.91 2.25 -52.16
N ILE A 495 -2.48 2.75 -51.00
CA ILE A 495 -3.24 3.77 -50.25
C ILE A 495 -3.33 5.07 -51.03
N ARG A 496 -2.23 5.54 -51.65
CA ARG A 496 -2.21 6.72 -52.48
C ARG A 496 -3.13 6.61 -53.71
N GLU A 497 -3.10 5.44 -54.37
CA GLU A 497 -3.98 5.15 -55.51
C GLU A 497 -5.45 5.13 -55.11
N ASN A 498 -5.78 4.49 -54.02
CA ASN A 498 -7.14 4.43 -53.50
C ASN A 498 -7.69 5.79 -53.08
N LEU A 499 -6.88 6.62 -52.41
CA LEU A 499 -7.26 7.97 -52.02
C LEU A 499 -7.45 8.88 -53.25
N LYS A 500 -6.58 8.75 -54.25
CA LYS A 500 -6.73 9.46 -55.51
C LYS A 500 -8.03 9.04 -56.21
N GLY A 501 -8.39 7.76 -56.18
CA GLY A 501 -9.66 7.23 -56.77
C GLY A 501 -10.93 7.83 -56.15
N ILE A 502 -10.86 8.33 -54.91
CA ILE A 502 -11.97 8.99 -54.21
C ILE A 502 -11.80 10.51 -54.10
N GLY A 503 -10.81 11.09 -54.81
CA GLY A 503 -10.62 12.54 -54.94
C GLY A 503 -9.76 13.19 -53.86
N TYR A 504 -8.95 12.42 -53.11
CA TYR A 504 -7.99 12.95 -52.16
C TYR A 504 -6.55 12.61 -52.57
N GLU A 505 -5.71 13.63 -52.72
CA GLU A 505 -4.26 13.48 -52.93
C GLU A 505 -3.48 13.96 -51.69
N PHE A 506 -2.44 13.22 -51.28
CA PHE A 506 -1.50 13.64 -50.24
C PHE A 506 -0.08 13.14 -50.55
#